data_a8476e937d592262ae06495b904fc799
#
_entry.id   a8476e937d592262ae06495b904fc799
#
_cell.length_a   1.000
_cell.length_b   1.000
_cell.length_c   1.000
_cell.angle_alpha   90.00
_cell.angle_beta   90.00
_cell.angle_gamma   90.00
#
_symmetry.space_group_name_H-M   'P 1'
#
loop_
_entity.id
_entity.type
_entity.pdbx_description
1 polymer ?
#
loop_
_entity_poly.entity_id
_entity_poly.type
_entity_poly.pdbx_seq_one_letter_code
_entity_poly.pdbx_strand_id
1 'polypeptide(L)'
;HHIVHAVRIEQVLRQVEEHTVASISANYEALTDDDPKPELPDIPAHAVPVLAPASGIIQRINPRLLLRYAQTEDLVIEYTYLLGDQAVMDTALAWVWTRDPDREQPDPTGDLRKRVIRSLQLGHERSVQADVAFGLTQLVDIALRAVSSAINDPTTARASIRSAEIVLVQLSKHRLGDRLIKDDDGIVRIAVPRRSFGDYLDM
;
A
#
# COMPACT_ATOMS: atom_id res chain seq x y z
N HIS A 1 -33.30 -21.28 9.12
CA HIS A 1 -32.17 -21.07 8.17
C HIS A 1 -31.74 -19.60 8.07
N HIS A 2 -32.67 -18.62 8.03
CA HIS A 2 -32.34 -17.19 7.88
C HIS A 2 -31.49 -16.62 9.05
N ILE A 3 -31.80 -16.99 10.31
CA ILE A 3 -31.08 -16.46 11.48
C ILE A 3 -29.59 -16.90 11.49
N VAL A 4 -29.32 -18.15 11.17
CA VAL A 4 -27.94 -18.69 11.14
C VAL A 4 -27.12 -18.02 10.04
N HIS A 5 -27.74 -17.65 8.92
CA HIS A 5 -27.06 -16.99 7.80
C HIS A 5 -26.73 -15.52 8.15
N ALA A 6 -27.68 -14.80 8.77
CA ALA A 6 -27.48 -13.43 9.22
C ALA A 6 -26.34 -13.33 10.25
N VAL A 7 -26.29 -14.22 11.24
CA VAL A 7 -25.22 -14.26 12.26
C VAL A 7 -23.83 -14.48 11.64
N ARG A 8 -23.74 -15.34 10.62
CA ARG A 8 -22.47 -15.57 9.90
C ARG A 8 -22.00 -14.34 9.13
N ILE A 9 -22.91 -13.62 8.47
CA ILE A 9 -22.56 -12.42 7.70
C ILE A 9 -22.08 -11.31 8.63
N GLU A 10 -22.78 -11.08 9.76
CA GLU A 10 -22.35 -10.10 10.76
C GLU A 10 -20.96 -10.41 11.34
N GLN A 11 -20.63 -11.69 11.55
CA GLN A 11 -19.28 -12.09 11.98
C GLN A 11 -18.23 -11.79 10.91
N VAL A 12 -18.51 -12.08 9.64
CA VAL A 12 -17.60 -11.78 8.53
C VAL A 12 -17.38 -10.27 8.41
N LEU A 13 -18.44 -9.46 8.45
CA LEU A 13 -18.33 -7.99 8.40
C LEU A 13 -17.46 -7.46 9.53
N ARG A 14 -17.70 -7.91 10.76
CA ARG A 14 -16.92 -7.52 11.93
C ARG A 14 -15.44 -7.92 11.77
N GLN A 15 -15.18 -9.13 11.32
CA GLN A 15 -13.80 -9.60 11.11
C GLN A 15 -13.07 -8.78 10.05
N VAL A 16 -13.72 -8.47 8.91
CA VAL A 16 -13.14 -7.62 7.87
C VAL A 16 -12.87 -6.21 8.41
N GLU A 17 -13.84 -5.62 9.12
CA GLU A 17 -13.68 -4.29 9.74
C GLU A 17 -12.50 -4.27 10.71
N GLU A 18 -12.47 -5.19 11.70
CA GLU A 18 -11.42 -5.26 12.73
C GLU A 18 -10.02 -5.45 12.10
N HIS A 19 -9.88 -6.36 11.13
CA HIS A 19 -8.61 -6.58 10.44
C HIS A 19 -8.19 -5.36 9.62
N THR A 20 -9.13 -4.69 8.96
CA THR A 20 -8.85 -3.49 8.17
C THR A 20 -8.40 -2.34 9.06
N VAL A 21 -9.10 -2.10 10.17
CA VAL A 21 -8.72 -1.09 11.17
C VAL A 21 -7.35 -1.38 11.79
N ALA A 22 -7.07 -2.65 12.12
CA ALA A 22 -5.75 -3.04 12.61
C ALA A 22 -4.65 -2.81 11.57
N SER A 23 -4.95 -3.07 10.29
CA SER A 23 -4.03 -2.80 9.18
C SER A 23 -3.73 -1.29 9.01
N ILE A 24 -4.73 -0.41 9.23
CA ILE A 24 -4.50 1.04 9.23
C ILE A 24 -3.46 1.41 10.27
N SER A 25 -3.67 1.01 11.52
CA SER A 25 -2.77 1.33 12.63
C SER A 25 -1.36 0.74 12.47
N ALA A 26 -1.24 -0.40 11.77
CA ALA A 26 0.06 -1.03 11.51
C ALA A 26 0.84 -0.38 10.36
N ASN A 27 0.15 0.19 9.37
CA ASN A 27 0.79 0.69 8.14
C ASN A 27 0.84 2.21 8.03
N TYR A 28 0.00 2.94 8.77
CA TYR A 28 -0.08 4.39 8.70
C TYR A 28 0.21 5.04 10.05
N GLU A 29 0.96 6.11 10.02
CA GLU A 29 1.26 6.94 11.19
C GLU A 29 0.05 7.83 11.49
N ALA A 30 -0.14 8.19 12.77
CA ALA A 30 -1.21 9.13 13.13
C ALA A 30 -0.97 10.50 12.47
N LEU A 31 -2.04 11.14 12.03
CA LEU A 31 -1.96 12.49 11.44
C LEU A 31 -1.58 13.50 12.54
N THR A 32 -0.62 14.37 12.23
CA THR A 32 -0.24 15.53 13.05
C THR A 32 -0.51 16.81 12.27
N ASP A 33 -0.86 17.89 12.95
CA ASP A 33 -1.29 19.16 12.32
C ASP A 33 -0.20 19.83 11.45
N ASP A 34 1.08 19.51 11.70
CA ASP A 34 2.24 20.13 11.04
C ASP A 34 2.85 19.28 9.90
N ASP A 35 2.19 18.21 9.48
CA ASP A 35 2.76 17.32 8.47
C ASP A 35 2.62 17.89 7.06
N PRO A 36 3.72 18.28 6.38
CA PRO A 36 3.65 18.68 4.98
C PRO A 36 3.20 17.48 4.14
N LYS A 37 2.38 17.74 3.13
CA LYS A 37 2.05 16.69 2.14
C LYS A 37 3.34 16.23 1.48
N PRO A 38 3.70 14.96 1.57
CA PRO A 38 4.86 14.46 0.87
C PRO A 38 4.55 14.45 -0.63
N GLU A 39 5.46 15.02 -1.41
CA GLU A 39 5.44 14.89 -2.86
C GLU A 39 6.57 13.95 -3.27
N LEU A 40 6.26 12.96 -4.11
CA LEU A 40 7.28 12.09 -4.68
C LEU A 40 8.25 12.94 -5.52
N PRO A 41 9.55 12.66 -5.47
CA PRO A 41 10.48 13.32 -6.37
C PRO A 41 10.16 12.92 -7.82
N ASP A 42 10.36 13.83 -8.75
CA ASP A 42 10.32 13.47 -10.16
C ASP A 42 11.41 12.43 -10.48
N ILE A 43 11.04 11.35 -11.16
CA ILE A 43 11.99 10.33 -11.58
C ILE A 43 12.85 10.92 -12.72
N PRO A 44 14.17 11.12 -12.52
CA PRO A 44 15.01 11.73 -13.53
C PRO A 44 15.26 10.77 -14.70
N ALA A 45 15.59 11.35 -15.86
CA ALA A 45 15.81 10.56 -17.08
C ALA A 45 17.00 9.56 -16.97
N HIS A 46 17.92 9.76 -16.03
CA HIS A 46 19.04 8.87 -15.78
C HIS A 46 18.73 7.75 -14.75
N ALA A 47 17.53 7.72 -14.20
CA ALA A 47 17.14 6.67 -13.26
C ALA A 47 17.13 5.30 -13.93
N VAL A 48 17.59 4.29 -13.22
CA VAL A 48 17.62 2.90 -13.68
C VAL A 48 16.53 2.06 -13.04
N PRO A 49 15.83 1.21 -13.81
CA PRO A 49 14.78 0.36 -13.25
C PRO A 49 15.36 -0.91 -12.62
N VAL A 50 14.89 -1.27 -11.46
CA VAL A 50 15.07 -2.61 -10.88
C VAL A 50 13.88 -3.47 -11.24
N LEU A 51 14.06 -4.49 -12.06
CA LEU A 51 12.99 -5.28 -12.64
C LEU A 51 12.49 -6.38 -11.68
N ALA A 52 11.20 -6.66 -11.75
CA ALA A 52 10.54 -7.74 -11.01
C ALA A 52 11.05 -9.12 -11.43
N PRO A 53 11.42 -10.00 -10.49
CA PRO A 53 11.89 -11.35 -10.80
C PRO A 53 10.76 -12.32 -11.19
N ALA A 54 9.52 -11.98 -10.83
CA ALA A 54 8.33 -12.77 -11.08
C ALA A 54 7.09 -11.89 -10.98
N SER A 55 5.98 -12.32 -11.57
CA SER A 55 4.68 -11.69 -11.34
C SER A 55 4.12 -12.10 -9.98
N GLY A 56 3.42 -11.18 -9.31
CA GLY A 56 2.81 -11.44 -8.01
C GLY A 56 2.21 -10.17 -7.40
N ILE A 57 1.48 -10.33 -6.31
CA ILE A 57 0.88 -9.23 -5.58
C ILE A 57 1.87 -8.71 -4.54
N ILE A 58 2.03 -7.39 -4.46
CA ILE A 58 2.85 -6.73 -3.44
C ILE A 58 2.16 -6.88 -2.07
N GLN A 59 2.64 -7.80 -1.25
CA GLN A 59 2.08 -8.07 0.07
C GLN A 59 2.74 -7.26 1.18
N ARG A 60 4.00 -6.85 0.99
CA ARG A 60 4.74 -6.03 1.95
C ARG A 60 5.85 -5.25 1.28
N ILE A 61 6.05 -4.03 1.75
CA ILE A 61 7.20 -3.19 1.42
C ILE A 61 7.88 -2.82 2.73
N ASN A 62 9.17 -3.17 2.88
CA ASN A 62 10.00 -2.80 4.01
C ASN A 62 11.15 -1.90 3.56
N PRO A 63 10.90 -0.61 3.34
CA PRO A 63 11.88 0.32 2.77
C PRO A 63 13.07 0.57 3.71
N ARG A 64 12.90 0.42 5.03
CA ARG A 64 13.98 0.63 6.00
C ARG A 64 15.17 -0.29 5.80
N LEU A 65 14.98 -1.46 5.17
CA LEU A 65 16.08 -2.36 4.82
C LEU A 65 17.05 -1.75 3.79
N LEU A 66 16.60 -0.75 3.05
CA LEU A 66 17.41 -0.07 2.01
C LEU A 66 18.01 1.25 2.48
N LEU A 67 17.52 1.85 3.57
CA LEU A 67 17.89 3.21 3.97
C LEU A 67 19.40 3.40 4.11
N ARG A 68 20.04 2.51 4.87
CA ARG A 68 21.50 2.60 5.09
C ARG A 68 22.29 2.39 3.82
N TYR A 69 21.85 1.48 2.95
CA TYR A 69 22.48 1.25 1.65
C TYR A 69 22.32 2.47 0.74
N ALA A 70 21.12 3.01 0.65
CA ALA A 70 20.83 4.21 -0.14
C ALA A 70 21.65 5.42 0.34
N GLN A 71 21.82 5.58 1.65
CA GLN A 71 22.68 6.63 2.22
C GLN A 71 24.15 6.44 1.87
N THR A 72 24.69 5.22 1.99
CA THR A 72 26.11 4.93 1.73
C THR A 72 26.46 5.12 0.26
N GLU A 73 25.58 4.70 -0.64
CA GLU A 73 25.79 4.78 -2.10
C GLU A 73 25.27 6.09 -2.72
N ASP A 74 24.76 7.01 -1.90
CA ASP A 74 24.12 8.29 -2.31
C ASP A 74 22.98 8.11 -3.31
N LEU A 75 22.13 7.10 -3.08
CA LEU A 75 21.01 6.76 -3.93
C LEU A 75 19.69 7.37 -3.46
N VAL A 76 18.78 7.54 -4.42
CA VAL A 76 17.35 7.68 -4.20
C VAL A 76 16.66 6.47 -4.83
N ILE A 77 15.70 5.89 -4.10
CA ILE A 77 14.96 4.69 -4.51
C ILE A 77 13.47 5.00 -4.42
N GLU A 78 12.77 4.91 -5.53
CA GLU A 78 11.32 5.08 -5.59
C GLU A 78 10.66 3.78 -6.01
N TYR A 79 9.78 3.26 -5.15
CA TYR A 79 8.98 2.08 -5.50
C TYR A 79 7.87 2.44 -6.48
N THR A 80 7.56 1.53 -7.40
CA THR A 80 6.55 1.75 -8.44
C THR A 80 5.14 1.35 -7.99
N TYR A 81 5.03 0.31 -7.18
CA TYR A 81 3.76 -0.34 -6.85
C TYR A 81 3.27 0.02 -5.45
N LEU A 82 1.95 0.11 -5.31
CA LEU A 82 1.26 0.17 -4.03
C LEU A 82 1.16 -1.23 -3.39
N LEU A 83 0.89 -1.27 -2.09
CA LEU A 83 0.44 -2.51 -1.45
C LEU A 83 -0.85 -3.00 -2.11
N GLY A 84 -0.90 -4.29 -2.41
CA GLY A 84 -2.02 -4.94 -3.08
C GLY A 84 -1.99 -4.87 -4.60
N ASP A 85 -1.08 -4.12 -5.22
CA ASP A 85 -0.93 -4.09 -6.66
C ASP A 85 -0.29 -5.36 -7.19
N GLN A 86 -0.62 -5.71 -8.43
CA GLN A 86 0.00 -6.82 -9.14
C GLN A 86 1.23 -6.33 -9.89
N ALA A 87 2.41 -6.72 -9.43
CA ALA A 87 3.63 -6.58 -10.19
C ALA A 87 3.69 -7.64 -11.30
N VAL A 88 4.17 -7.24 -12.46
CA VAL A 88 4.37 -8.13 -13.62
C VAL A 88 5.87 -8.40 -13.77
N MET A 89 6.25 -9.63 -14.06
CA MET A 89 7.64 -10.00 -14.33
C MET A 89 8.26 -9.07 -15.39
N ASP A 90 9.51 -8.69 -15.19
CA ASP A 90 10.29 -7.79 -16.05
C ASP A 90 9.77 -6.33 -16.13
N THR A 91 8.80 -5.93 -15.30
CA THR A 91 8.46 -4.52 -15.11
C THR A 91 9.24 -3.91 -13.94
N ALA A 92 9.36 -2.59 -13.90
CA ALA A 92 10.09 -1.89 -12.85
C ALA A 92 9.38 -2.05 -11.49
N LEU A 93 10.05 -2.66 -10.50
CA LEU A 93 9.64 -2.68 -9.08
C LEU A 93 9.98 -1.37 -8.38
N ALA A 94 11.11 -0.80 -8.76
CA ALA A 94 11.61 0.47 -8.25
C ALA A 94 12.48 1.15 -9.30
N TRP A 95 12.51 2.47 -9.23
CA TRP A 95 13.46 3.31 -9.94
C TRP A 95 14.54 3.75 -8.96
N VAL A 96 15.80 3.71 -9.42
CA VAL A 96 16.95 4.05 -8.58
C VAL A 96 17.88 4.98 -9.33
N TRP A 97 18.36 6.02 -8.67
CA TRP A 97 19.32 6.96 -9.25
C TRP A 97 20.25 7.54 -8.19
N THR A 98 21.40 8.02 -8.63
CA THR A 98 22.30 8.85 -7.83
C THR A 98 21.78 10.29 -7.81
N ARG A 99 21.94 11.00 -6.69
CA ARG A 99 21.54 12.41 -6.59
C ARG A 99 22.36 13.33 -7.50
N ASP A 100 23.60 12.96 -7.74
CA ASP A 100 24.48 13.63 -8.69
C ASP A 100 24.32 12.96 -10.07
N PRO A 101 23.76 13.65 -11.08
CA PRO A 101 23.55 13.07 -12.40
C PRO A 101 24.87 12.75 -13.14
N ASP A 102 25.99 13.40 -12.77
CA ASP A 102 27.30 13.16 -13.37
C ASP A 102 28.03 11.95 -12.76
N ARG A 103 27.51 11.40 -11.67
CA ARG A 103 28.03 10.17 -11.06
C ARG A 103 27.56 8.95 -11.84
N GLU A 104 28.42 7.92 -11.89
CA GLU A 104 28.04 6.61 -12.44
C GLU A 104 26.77 6.08 -11.79
N GLN A 105 25.77 5.74 -12.62
CA GLN A 105 24.50 5.23 -12.13
C GLN A 105 24.68 3.80 -11.59
N PRO A 106 23.84 3.38 -10.59
CA PRO A 106 23.98 2.07 -9.97
C PRO A 106 23.66 0.96 -10.96
N ASP A 107 24.35 -0.18 -10.83
CA ASP A 107 24.02 -1.40 -11.57
C ASP A 107 22.69 -1.99 -11.07
N PRO A 108 21.62 -1.97 -11.90
CA PRO A 108 20.32 -2.47 -11.49
C PRO A 108 20.24 -4.00 -11.45
N THR A 109 21.29 -4.73 -11.83
CA THR A 109 21.31 -6.20 -11.94
C THR A 109 22.03 -6.89 -10.78
N GLY A 110 22.94 -6.18 -10.11
CA GLY A 110 23.82 -6.72 -9.07
C GLY A 110 23.24 -6.80 -7.67
N ASP A 111 23.98 -6.29 -6.69
CA ASP A 111 23.61 -6.30 -5.27
C ASP A 111 22.39 -5.41 -4.98
N LEU A 112 22.29 -4.27 -5.67
CA LEU A 112 21.13 -3.39 -5.59
C LEU A 112 19.81 -4.16 -5.86
N ARG A 113 19.74 -4.93 -6.95
CA ARG A 113 18.58 -5.73 -7.31
C ARG A 113 18.18 -6.71 -6.19
N LYS A 114 19.15 -7.41 -5.63
CA LYS A 114 18.92 -8.35 -4.53
C LYS A 114 18.34 -7.66 -3.29
N ARG A 115 18.85 -6.46 -2.97
CA ARG A 115 18.39 -5.66 -1.84
C ARG A 115 16.97 -5.15 -2.05
N VAL A 116 16.66 -4.61 -3.22
CA VAL A 116 15.30 -4.14 -3.57
C VAL A 116 14.32 -5.31 -3.49
N ILE A 117 14.64 -6.46 -4.11
CA ILE A 117 13.76 -7.64 -4.05
C ILE A 117 13.54 -8.12 -2.61
N ARG A 118 14.58 -8.15 -1.77
CA ARG A 118 14.45 -8.55 -0.35
C ARG A 118 13.61 -7.58 0.49
N SER A 119 13.50 -6.34 0.07
CA SER A 119 12.67 -5.33 0.74
C SER A 119 11.17 -5.47 0.42
N LEU A 120 10.83 -6.31 -0.54
CA LEU A 120 9.47 -6.59 -0.99
C LEU A 120 9.09 -8.04 -0.68
N GLN A 121 7.80 -8.25 -0.45
CA GLN A 121 7.22 -9.60 -0.45
C GLN A 121 6.19 -9.68 -1.56
N LEU A 122 6.44 -10.58 -2.52
CA LEU A 122 5.50 -10.94 -3.57
C LEU A 122 4.74 -12.21 -3.14
N GLY A 123 3.45 -12.24 -3.38
CA GLY A 123 2.60 -13.39 -3.10
C GLY A 123 1.53 -13.59 -4.17
N HIS A 124 0.66 -14.58 -3.97
CA HIS A 124 -0.39 -14.92 -4.93
C HIS A 124 -1.73 -14.30 -4.59
N GLU A 125 -1.94 -13.86 -3.35
CA GLU A 125 -3.22 -13.37 -2.86
C GLU A 125 -3.07 -12.02 -2.13
N ARG A 126 -4.12 -11.21 -2.20
CA ARG A 126 -4.25 -10.02 -1.34
C ARG A 126 -4.65 -10.43 0.08
N SER A 127 -4.22 -9.66 1.06
CA SER A 127 -4.51 -9.91 2.48
C SER A 127 -5.06 -8.65 3.13
N VAL A 128 -6.19 -8.75 3.82
CA VAL A 128 -6.78 -7.64 4.58
C VAL A 128 -5.82 -7.15 5.68
N GLN A 129 -5.00 -8.04 6.24
CA GLN A 129 -4.01 -7.68 7.27
C GLN A 129 -2.91 -6.76 6.75
N ALA A 130 -2.65 -6.77 5.44
CA ALA A 130 -1.62 -5.95 4.83
C ALA A 130 -2.20 -4.80 3.98
N ASP A 131 -3.43 -4.95 3.45
CA ASP A 131 -3.98 -4.08 2.43
C ASP A 131 -5.36 -3.54 2.84
N VAL A 132 -5.38 -2.31 3.33
CA VAL A 132 -6.60 -1.59 3.75
C VAL A 132 -7.59 -1.44 2.59
N ALA A 133 -7.09 -1.20 1.37
CA ALA A 133 -7.94 -1.06 0.19
C ALA A 133 -8.68 -2.37 -0.12
N PHE A 134 -8.03 -3.51 0.09
CA PHE A 134 -8.69 -4.80 -0.06
C PHE A 134 -9.80 -5.01 0.96
N GLY A 135 -9.58 -4.61 2.21
CA GLY A 135 -10.62 -4.67 3.24
C GLY A 135 -11.85 -3.81 2.87
N LEU A 136 -11.63 -2.57 2.43
CA LEU A 136 -12.72 -1.71 1.94
C LEU A 136 -13.44 -2.31 0.73
N THR A 137 -12.69 -2.83 -0.25
CA THR A 137 -13.29 -3.51 -1.41
C THR A 137 -14.20 -4.67 -0.98
N GLN A 138 -13.77 -5.49 -0.02
CA GLN A 138 -14.60 -6.59 0.49
C GLN A 138 -15.90 -6.09 1.12
N LEU A 139 -15.86 -5.00 1.90
CA LEU A 139 -17.06 -4.41 2.49
C LEU A 139 -18.01 -3.88 1.41
N VAL A 140 -17.49 -3.18 0.40
CA VAL A 140 -18.27 -2.68 -0.74
C VAL A 140 -18.90 -3.86 -1.51
N ASP A 141 -18.15 -4.90 -1.80
CA ASP A 141 -18.64 -6.09 -2.50
C ASP A 141 -19.78 -6.80 -1.74
N ILE A 142 -19.68 -6.87 -0.40
CA ILE A 142 -20.76 -7.44 0.43
C ILE A 142 -22.01 -6.56 0.33
N ALA A 143 -21.87 -5.23 0.39
CA ALA A 143 -22.99 -4.30 0.24
C ALA A 143 -23.68 -4.44 -1.13
N LEU A 144 -22.90 -4.45 -2.21
CA LEU A 144 -23.40 -4.60 -3.58
C LEU A 144 -24.13 -5.93 -3.79
N ARG A 145 -23.58 -7.03 -3.27
CA ARG A 145 -24.26 -8.34 -3.32
C ARG A 145 -25.55 -8.36 -2.54
N ALA A 146 -25.56 -7.74 -1.38
CA ALA A 146 -26.75 -7.68 -0.53
C ALA A 146 -27.92 -6.93 -1.20
N VAL A 147 -27.66 -5.86 -1.95
CA VAL A 147 -28.72 -5.11 -2.69
C VAL A 147 -29.05 -5.70 -4.06
N SER A 148 -28.37 -6.78 -4.47
CA SER A 148 -28.68 -7.42 -5.76
C SER A 148 -30.12 -7.97 -5.77
N SER A 149 -30.74 -7.99 -6.94
CA SER A 149 -32.12 -8.46 -7.12
C SER A 149 -32.34 -9.91 -6.66
N ALA A 150 -31.28 -10.72 -6.66
CA ALA A 150 -31.31 -12.12 -6.25
C ALA A 150 -31.30 -12.31 -4.72
N ILE A 151 -30.66 -11.41 -3.98
CA ILE A 151 -30.52 -11.50 -2.52
C ILE A 151 -31.46 -10.54 -1.81
N ASN A 152 -31.51 -9.27 -2.22
CA ASN A 152 -32.38 -8.21 -1.69
C ASN A 152 -32.40 -8.14 -0.14
N ASP A 153 -31.20 -8.07 0.46
CA ASP A 153 -31.02 -7.93 1.92
C ASP A 153 -30.49 -6.53 2.28
N PRO A 154 -31.38 -5.53 2.44
CA PRO A 154 -30.99 -4.17 2.78
C PRO A 154 -30.39 -4.04 4.18
N THR A 155 -30.60 -5.01 5.06
CA THR A 155 -30.05 -4.99 6.42
C THR A 155 -28.55 -5.27 6.38
N THR A 156 -28.14 -6.30 5.67
CA THR A 156 -26.71 -6.61 5.43
C THR A 156 -26.02 -5.48 4.67
N ALA A 157 -26.67 -4.90 3.65
CA ALA A 157 -26.12 -3.77 2.92
C ALA A 157 -25.81 -2.59 3.85
N ARG A 158 -26.77 -2.18 4.70
CA ARG A 158 -26.57 -1.09 5.66
C ARG A 158 -25.48 -1.40 6.68
N ALA A 159 -25.38 -2.63 7.16
CA ALA A 159 -24.34 -3.05 8.08
C ALA A 159 -22.95 -2.92 7.42
N SER A 160 -22.81 -3.39 6.17
CA SER A 160 -21.57 -3.30 5.42
C SER A 160 -21.13 -1.86 5.15
N ILE A 161 -22.05 -0.98 4.76
CA ILE A 161 -21.79 0.44 4.57
C ILE A 161 -21.30 1.09 5.86
N ARG A 162 -21.92 0.75 7.01
CA ARG A 162 -21.48 1.25 8.32
C ARG A 162 -20.08 0.78 8.69
N SER A 163 -19.72 -0.47 8.40
CA SER A 163 -18.35 -0.96 8.58
C SER A 163 -17.35 -0.22 7.69
N ALA A 164 -17.71 0.07 6.44
CA ALA A 164 -16.88 0.88 5.54
C ALA A 164 -16.72 2.32 6.07
N GLU A 165 -17.78 2.94 6.58
CA GLU A 165 -17.74 4.25 7.24
C GLU A 165 -16.74 4.27 8.42
N ILE A 166 -16.79 3.25 9.30
CA ILE A 166 -15.86 3.12 10.42
C ILE A 166 -14.40 3.08 9.91
N VAL A 167 -14.14 2.29 8.89
CA VAL A 167 -12.80 2.20 8.27
C VAL A 167 -12.34 3.56 7.72
N LEU A 168 -13.21 4.27 6.98
CA LEU A 168 -12.89 5.59 6.41
C LEU A 168 -12.66 6.63 7.51
N VAL A 169 -13.44 6.62 8.59
CA VAL A 169 -13.23 7.49 9.76
C VAL A 169 -11.89 7.18 10.44
N GLN A 170 -11.48 5.92 10.52
CA GLN A 170 -10.15 5.60 11.04
C GLN A 170 -9.05 6.07 10.09
N LEU A 171 -9.19 5.86 8.78
CA LEU A 171 -8.24 6.36 7.78
C LEU A 171 -8.03 7.87 7.88
N SER A 172 -9.10 8.65 8.07
CA SER A 172 -9.00 10.12 8.16
C SER A 172 -8.17 10.63 9.34
N LYS A 173 -7.86 9.79 10.34
CA LYS A 173 -7.02 10.10 11.50
C LYS A 173 -5.53 9.78 11.26
N HIS A 174 -5.19 9.27 10.10
CA HIS A 174 -3.84 8.81 9.78
C HIS A 174 -3.27 9.59 8.60
N ARG A 175 -1.94 9.63 8.55
CA ARG A 175 -1.19 10.23 7.45
C ARG A 175 -1.25 9.32 6.23
N LEU A 176 -2.05 9.72 5.25
CA LEU A 176 -2.23 9.04 3.97
C LEU A 176 -1.41 9.70 2.87
N GLY A 177 -1.35 9.06 1.71
CA GLY A 177 -0.50 9.50 0.60
C GLY A 177 0.92 8.99 0.72
N ASP A 178 1.77 9.39 -0.21
CA ASP A 178 3.12 8.91 -0.38
C ASP A 178 3.98 9.03 0.88
N ARG A 179 4.88 8.08 1.07
CA ARG A 179 5.79 8.07 2.21
C ARG A 179 7.22 8.34 1.75
N LEU A 180 7.80 9.42 2.26
CA LEU A 180 9.21 9.75 2.06
C LEU A 180 10.01 9.37 3.29
N ILE A 181 11.07 8.60 3.10
CA ILE A 181 12.00 8.21 4.14
C ILE A 181 13.29 8.96 3.93
N LYS A 182 13.64 9.76 4.94
CA LYS A 182 14.84 10.59 4.96
C LYS A 182 15.93 9.89 5.76
N ASP A 183 17.17 10.18 5.40
CA ASP A 183 18.35 9.84 6.20
C ASP A 183 18.55 10.83 7.37
N ASP A 184 19.64 10.64 8.10
CA ASP A 184 19.97 11.46 9.28
C ASP A 184 20.28 12.93 8.90
N ASP A 185 20.63 13.19 7.65
CA ASP A 185 20.88 14.53 7.10
C ASP A 185 19.60 15.20 6.57
N GLY A 186 18.44 14.55 6.70
CA GLY A 186 17.15 15.03 6.23
C GLY A 186 16.93 14.85 4.73
N ILE A 187 17.80 14.13 4.04
CA ILE A 187 17.72 13.88 2.60
C ILE A 187 16.77 12.72 2.32
N VAL A 188 15.84 12.91 1.38
CA VAL A 188 14.96 11.83 0.92
C VAL A 188 15.77 10.76 0.22
N ARG A 189 15.74 9.55 0.74
CA ARG A 189 16.42 8.37 0.20
C ARG A 189 15.48 7.33 -0.39
N ILE A 190 14.28 7.24 0.17
CA ILE A 190 13.32 6.24 -0.31
C ILE A 190 11.95 6.88 -0.39
N ALA A 191 11.28 6.68 -1.53
CA ALA A 191 9.92 7.08 -1.79
C ALA A 191 9.05 5.82 -1.97
N VAL A 192 7.93 5.77 -1.24
CA VAL A 192 6.97 4.67 -1.30
C VAL A 192 5.62 5.24 -1.65
N PRO A 193 5.05 4.91 -2.82
CA PRO A 193 3.73 5.36 -3.18
C PRO A 193 2.68 4.75 -2.25
N ARG A 194 1.70 5.55 -1.86
CA ARG A 194 0.58 5.15 -1.01
C ARG A 194 -0.69 5.85 -1.46
N ARG A 195 -1.83 5.20 -1.24
CA ARG A 195 -3.13 5.79 -1.53
C ARG A 195 -3.39 7.03 -0.69
N SER A 196 -3.91 8.06 -1.32
CA SER A 196 -4.48 9.23 -0.66
C SER A 196 -5.86 8.90 -0.09
N PHE A 197 -6.44 9.81 0.70
CA PHE A 197 -7.83 9.64 1.17
C PHE A 197 -8.82 9.65 -0.01
N GLY A 198 -8.57 10.47 -1.04
CA GLY A 198 -9.38 10.48 -2.26
C GLY A 198 -9.40 9.11 -2.94
N ASP A 199 -8.25 8.46 -3.08
CA ASP A 199 -8.16 7.13 -3.69
C ASP A 199 -9.00 6.07 -2.96
N TYR A 200 -9.18 6.22 -1.63
CA TYR A 200 -10.04 5.33 -0.84
C TYR A 200 -11.52 5.64 -1.00
N LEU A 201 -11.89 6.90 -1.29
CA LEU A 201 -13.28 7.29 -1.52
C LEU A 201 -13.77 6.88 -2.91
N ASP A 202 -12.86 6.78 -3.89
CA ASP A 202 -13.17 6.44 -5.28
C ASP A 202 -13.25 4.92 -5.53
N MET A 203 -13.14 4.10 -4.47
CA MET A 203 -13.24 2.63 -4.51
C MET A 203 -14.69 2.17 -4.38
#